data_d96bee140c3700c3b5c1943f4081b69d
#
_entry.id   d96bee140c3700c3b5c1943f4081b69d
#
_cell.length_a   1.000
_cell.length_b   1.000
_cell.length_c   1.000
_cell.angle_alpha   90.00
_cell.angle_beta   90.00
_cell.angle_gamma   90.00
#
_symmetry.space_group_name_H-M   'P 1'
#
loop_
_entity.id
_entity.type
_entity.pdbx_description
1 polymer ?
#
loop_
_entity_poly.entity_id
_entity_poly.type
_entity_poly.pdbx_seq_one_letter_code
_entity_poly.pdbx_strand_id
1 'polypeptide(L)'
;MIELQILIVISTIAITLAGFAGIVGVFAGNLSSQKIFRLGTLLFQSGVALFASLASLIFYQINDVSSIEAGQKHWVISSCVYIFIATLALIQPTIEIVKSRTYLDFSYDRIYYFLFLLVIAILVLNVIFIKEAYLFHTALVINLAYGFVTFFNLVMPSKNEQ
;
A
#
# COMPACT_ATOMS: atom_id res chain seq x y z
N MET A 1 14.62 16.90 -7.78
CA MET A 1 13.58 16.89 -8.84
C MET A 1 13.13 15.49 -9.22
N ILE A 2 14.04 14.54 -9.44
CA ILE A 2 13.69 13.14 -9.83
C ILE A 2 12.81 12.46 -8.78
N GLU A 3 13.10 12.63 -7.50
CA GLU A 3 12.35 12.01 -6.39
C GLU A 3 10.87 12.42 -6.36
N LEU A 4 10.58 13.70 -6.64
CA LEU A 4 9.20 14.18 -6.72
C LEU A 4 8.46 13.60 -7.92
N GLN A 5 9.13 13.44 -9.06
CA GLN A 5 8.53 12.82 -10.24
C GLN A 5 8.15 11.36 -9.95
N ILE A 6 9.00 10.63 -9.23
CA ILE A 6 8.70 9.25 -8.81
C ILE A 6 7.44 9.21 -7.93
N LEU A 7 7.28 10.12 -6.97
CA LEU A 7 6.09 10.18 -6.11
C LEU A 7 4.82 10.51 -6.91
N ILE A 8 4.91 11.40 -7.89
CA ILE A 8 3.77 11.72 -8.78
C ILE A 8 3.38 10.48 -9.61
N VAL A 9 4.35 9.75 -10.17
CA VAL A 9 4.08 8.51 -10.90
C VAL A 9 3.43 7.47 -10.01
N ILE A 10 3.95 7.25 -8.79
CA ILE A 10 3.41 6.31 -7.81
C ILE A 10 1.96 6.68 -7.45
N SER A 11 1.68 7.95 -7.15
CA SER A 11 0.32 8.39 -6.83
C SER A 11 -0.64 8.22 -8.01
N THR A 12 -0.18 8.46 -9.24
CA THR A 12 -0.98 8.24 -10.46
C THR A 12 -1.33 6.76 -10.64
N ILE A 13 -0.37 5.87 -10.45
CA ILE A 13 -0.60 4.42 -10.51
C ILE A 13 -1.58 4.00 -9.40
N ALA A 14 -1.42 4.52 -8.19
CA ALA A 14 -2.30 4.21 -7.07
C ALA A 14 -3.76 4.62 -7.33
N ILE A 15 -3.98 5.83 -7.87
CA ILE A 15 -5.32 6.30 -8.26
C ILE A 15 -5.91 5.40 -9.36
N THR A 16 -5.10 5.02 -10.34
CA THR A 16 -5.54 4.15 -11.45
C THR A 16 -5.99 2.79 -10.92
N LEU A 17 -5.21 2.17 -10.03
CA LEU A 17 -5.58 0.90 -9.40
C LEU A 17 -6.86 1.01 -8.56
N ALA A 18 -7.00 2.09 -7.78
CA ALA A 18 -8.22 2.34 -7.01
C ALA A 18 -9.44 2.53 -7.92
N GLY A 19 -9.27 3.25 -9.04
CA GLY A 19 -10.32 3.43 -10.04
C GLY A 19 -10.77 2.11 -10.68
N PHE A 20 -9.84 1.27 -11.09
CA PHE A 20 -10.16 -0.06 -11.60
C PHE A 20 -10.84 -0.94 -10.55
N ALA A 21 -10.40 -0.91 -9.30
CA ALA A 21 -11.05 -1.62 -8.22
C ALA A 21 -12.50 -1.15 -8.03
N GLY A 22 -12.74 0.16 -8.08
CA GLY A 22 -14.08 0.74 -8.04
C GLY A 22 -14.97 0.24 -9.18
N ILE A 23 -14.46 0.22 -10.42
CA ILE A 23 -15.17 -0.29 -11.60
C ILE A 23 -15.53 -1.77 -11.41
N VAL A 24 -14.56 -2.60 -11.01
CA VAL A 24 -14.81 -4.03 -10.75
C VAL A 24 -15.86 -4.21 -9.66
N GLY A 25 -15.79 -3.40 -8.58
CA GLY A 25 -16.76 -3.45 -7.48
C GLY A 25 -18.21 -3.14 -7.93
N VAL A 26 -18.38 -2.20 -8.86
CA VAL A 26 -19.70 -1.82 -9.37
C VAL A 26 -20.25 -2.84 -10.36
N PHE A 27 -19.43 -3.34 -11.29
CA PHE A 27 -19.89 -4.16 -12.41
C PHE A 27 -19.86 -5.68 -12.14
N ALA A 28 -19.18 -6.14 -11.10
CA ALA A 28 -19.05 -7.58 -10.85
C ALA A 28 -20.30 -8.25 -10.23
N GLY A 29 -21.39 -7.53 -10.03
CA GLY A 29 -22.66 -8.09 -9.52
C GLY A 29 -22.48 -8.77 -8.14
N ASN A 30 -22.94 -10.02 -8.00
CA ASN A 30 -22.81 -10.79 -6.77
C ASN A 30 -21.39 -11.34 -6.60
N LEU A 31 -20.53 -10.57 -5.94
CA LEU A 31 -19.18 -11.00 -5.58
C LEU A 31 -19.23 -12.00 -4.42
N SER A 32 -18.43 -13.06 -4.48
CA SER A 32 -18.18 -13.91 -3.31
C SER A 32 -17.49 -13.10 -2.20
N SER A 33 -17.67 -13.52 -0.95
CA SER A 33 -17.03 -12.87 0.21
C SER A 33 -15.51 -12.73 0.05
N GLN A 34 -14.88 -13.71 -0.58
CA GLN A 34 -13.44 -13.69 -0.88
C GLN A 34 -13.07 -12.60 -1.90
N LYS A 35 -13.88 -12.41 -2.95
CA LYS A 35 -13.67 -11.35 -3.94
C LYS A 35 -13.88 -9.96 -3.32
N ILE A 36 -14.87 -9.81 -2.44
CA ILE A 36 -15.11 -8.56 -1.69
C ILE A 36 -13.90 -8.23 -0.82
N PHE A 37 -13.36 -9.22 -0.10
CA PHE A 37 -12.16 -9.03 0.71
C PHE A 37 -10.95 -8.60 -0.12
N ARG A 38 -10.69 -9.26 -1.26
CA ARG A 38 -9.60 -8.90 -2.18
C ARG A 38 -9.78 -7.49 -2.76
N LEU A 39 -11.01 -7.13 -3.12
CA LEU A 39 -11.34 -5.78 -3.59
C LEU A 39 -11.04 -4.72 -2.50
N GLY A 40 -11.47 -4.97 -1.28
CA GLY A 40 -11.17 -4.12 -0.13
C GLY A 40 -9.66 -3.99 0.10
N THR A 41 -8.92 -5.08 0.03
CA THR A 41 -7.46 -5.11 0.16
C THR A 41 -6.79 -4.27 -0.92
N LEU A 42 -7.24 -4.38 -2.18
CA LEU A 42 -6.71 -3.60 -3.29
C LEU A 42 -6.95 -2.10 -3.12
N LEU A 43 -8.19 -1.70 -2.79
CA LEU A 43 -8.53 -0.30 -2.50
C LEU A 43 -7.69 0.25 -1.36
N PHE A 44 -7.50 -0.57 -0.35
CA PHE A 44 -6.74 -0.20 0.82
C PHE A 44 -5.28 0.08 0.52
N GLN A 45 -4.62 -0.82 -0.21
CA GLN A 45 -3.22 -0.67 -0.62
C GLN A 45 -3.01 0.52 -1.54
N SER A 46 -3.91 0.70 -2.50
CA SER A 46 -3.89 1.87 -3.38
C SER A 46 -4.04 3.15 -2.56
N GLY A 47 -4.93 3.15 -1.57
CA GLY A 47 -5.11 4.28 -0.65
C GLY A 47 -3.85 4.57 0.17
N VAL A 48 -3.20 3.57 0.77
CA VAL A 48 -1.96 3.74 1.53
C VAL A 48 -0.86 4.36 0.64
N ALA A 49 -0.65 3.81 -0.56
CA ALA A 49 0.35 4.33 -1.50
C ALA A 49 0.04 5.77 -1.92
N LEU A 50 -1.23 6.07 -2.24
CA LEU A 50 -1.69 7.39 -2.63
C LEU A 50 -1.46 8.42 -1.51
N PHE A 51 -2.02 8.17 -0.33
CA PHE A 51 -1.95 9.14 0.76
C PHE A 51 -0.53 9.34 1.28
N ALA A 52 0.30 8.28 1.34
CA ALA A 52 1.69 8.41 1.72
C ALA A 52 2.50 9.22 0.70
N SER A 53 2.27 9.01 -0.61
CA SER A 53 2.92 9.79 -1.66
C SER A 53 2.50 11.27 -1.63
N LEU A 54 1.19 11.54 -1.50
CA LEU A 54 0.67 12.91 -1.44
C LEU A 54 1.14 13.64 -0.18
N ALA A 55 1.13 12.98 0.98
CA ALA A 55 1.65 13.56 2.21
C ALA A 55 3.13 13.93 2.07
N SER A 56 3.93 13.05 1.46
CA SER A 56 5.34 13.32 1.18
C SER A 56 5.51 14.52 0.24
N LEU A 57 4.70 14.64 -0.82
CA LEU A 57 4.73 15.80 -1.73
C LEU A 57 4.36 17.10 -1.02
N ILE A 58 3.33 17.07 -0.17
CA ILE A 58 2.92 18.25 0.62
C ILE A 58 4.02 18.67 1.59
N PHE A 59 4.60 17.72 2.32
CA PHE A 59 5.71 18.02 3.24
C PHE A 59 6.93 18.58 2.52
N TYR A 60 7.21 18.11 1.29
CA TYR A 60 8.30 18.65 0.48
C TYR A 60 8.07 20.11 0.10
N GLN A 61 6.82 20.51 -0.18
CA GLN A 61 6.48 21.90 -0.50
C GLN A 61 6.53 22.82 0.71
N ILE A 62 6.20 22.33 1.90
CA ILE A 62 6.16 23.13 3.13
C ILE A 62 7.57 23.33 3.70
N ASN A 63 8.42 22.32 3.58
CA ASN A 63 9.77 22.37 4.13
C ASN A 63 10.77 22.73 3.03
N ASP A 64 11.66 23.68 3.32
CA ASP A 64 12.79 23.94 2.42
C ASP A 64 13.79 22.80 2.50
N VAL A 65 13.72 21.86 1.54
CA VAL A 65 14.57 20.67 1.46
C VAL A 65 15.88 20.98 0.72
N SER A 66 16.45 22.15 0.95
CA SER A 66 17.68 22.60 0.30
C SER A 66 18.96 22.01 0.91
N SER A 67 18.91 21.54 2.15
CA SER A 67 20.03 20.91 2.83
C SER A 67 19.87 19.40 2.95
N ILE A 68 21.01 18.66 3.06
CA ILE A 68 21.03 17.20 3.26
C ILE A 68 20.24 16.83 4.53
N GLU A 69 20.41 17.58 5.60
CA GLU A 69 19.72 17.32 6.88
C GLU A 69 18.20 17.50 6.76
N ALA A 70 17.75 18.52 6.04
CA ALA A 70 16.34 18.75 5.78
C ALA A 70 15.75 17.63 4.91
N GLY A 71 16.50 17.15 3.91
CA GLY A 71 16.13 16.00 3.09
C GLY A 71 15.96 14.73 3.92
N GLN A 72 16.90 14.41 4.80
CA GLN A 72 16.79 13.26 5.69
C GLN A 72 15.59 13.34 6.64
N LYS A 73 15.33 14.50 7.23
CA LYS A 73 14.13 14.71 8.07
C LYS A 73 12.85 14.51 7.29
N HIS A 74 12.80 14.98 6.04
CA HIS A 74 11.66 14.80 5.15
C HIS A 74 11.34 13.31 4.95
N TRP A 75 12.33 12.48 4.61
CA TRP A 75 12.13 11.05 4.37
C TRP A 75 11.78 10.27 5.64
N VAL A 76 12.30 10.67 6.79
CA VAL A 76 11.89 10.14 8.09
C VAL A 76 10.40 10.42 8.33
N ILE A 77 9.95 11.66 8.16
CA ILE A 77 8.55 12.04 8.37
C ILE A 77 7.64 11.28 7.40
N SER A 78 8.02 11.21 6.11
CA SER A 78 7.25 10.49 5.10
C SER A 78 7.12 9.00 5.42
N SER A 79 8.19 8.37 5.90
CA SER A 79 8.19 6.97 6.34
C SER A 79 7.30 6.76 7.57
N CYS A 80 7.33 7.67 8.54
CA CYS A 80 6.46 7.63 9.72
C CYS A 80 4.98 7.75 9.34
N VAL A 81 4.64 8.65 8.42
CA VAL A 81 3.28 8.81 7.93
C VAL A 81 2.80 7.53 7.23
N TYR A 82 3.65 6.93 6.38
CA TYR A 82 3.32 5.64 5.76
C TYR A 82 3.06 4.57 6.81
N ILE A 83 3.98 4.38 7.76
CA ILE A 83 3.84 3.36 8.82
C ILE A 83 2.54 3.58 9.60
N PHE A 84 2.20 4.82 9.92
CA PHE A 84 0.98 5.16 10.64
C PHE A 84 -0.28 4.77 9.84
N ILE A 85 -0.39 5.22 8.58
CA ILE A 85 -1.50 4.90 7.70
C ILE A 85 -1.60 3.39 7.48
N ALA A 86 -0.47 2.73 7.21
CA ALA A 86 -0.39 1.30 7.00
C ALA A 86 -0.81 0.48 8.22
N THR A 87 -0.45 0.92 9.42
CA THR A 87 -0.84 0.26 10.68
C THR A 87 -2.34 0.40 10.92
N LEU A 88 -2.91 1.59 10.73
CA LEU A 88 -4.37 1.78 10.81
C LEU A 88 -5.09 0.87 9.82
N ALA A 89 -4.51 0.71 8.66
CA ALA A 89 -4.97 -0.13 7.60
C ALA A 89 -5.07 -1.61 7.97
N LEU A 90 -4.16 -2.11 8.75
CA LEU A 90 -4.12 -3.50 9.19
C LEU A 90 -5.12 -3.82 10.30
N ILE A 91 -5.61 -2.83 11.02
CA ILE A 91 -6.47 -3.05 12.20
C ILE A 91 -7.74 -3.80 11.80
N GLN A 92 -8.46 -3.31 10.80
CA GLN A 92 -9.76 -3.88 10.41
C GLN A 92 -9.63 -5.31 9.86
N PRO A 93 -8.78 -5.61 8.86
CA PRO A 93 -8.61 -6.99 8.38
C PRO A 93 -8.07 -7.93 9.47
N THR A 94 -7.22 -7.45 10.37
CA THR A 94 -6.73 -8.28 11.48
C THR A 94 -7.85 -8.64 12.45
N ILE A 95 -8.73 -7.70 12.79
CA ILE A 95 -9.91 -7.96 13.64
C ILE A 95 -10.84 -8.99 12.97
N GLU A 96 -11.08 -8.85 11.67
CA GLU A 96 -11.94 -9.79 10.92
C GLU A 96 -11.35 -11.19 10.89
N ILE A 97 -10.03 -11.34 10.66
CA ILE A 97 -9.34 -12.63 10.67
C ILE A 97 -9.42 -13.29 12.05
N VAL A 98 -9.18 -12.53 13.12
CA VAL A 98 -9.24 -13.05 14.49
C VAL A 98 -10.66 -13.47 14.86
N LYS A 99 -11.68 -12.72 14.40
CA LYS A 99 -13.10 -12.95 14.73
C LYS A 99 -13.70 -14.10 13.93
N SER A 100 -13.33 -14.29 12.68
CA SER A 100 -13.99 -15.24 11.78
C SER A 100 -13.43 -16.66 11.85
N ARG A 101 -12.27 -16.90 12.45
CA ARG A 101 -11.55 -18.22 12.53
C ARG A 101 -11.53 -19.07 11.24
N THR A 102 -12.23 -18.68 10.18
CA THR A 102 -12.64 -19.55 9.07
C THR A 102 -12.05 -19.18 7.70
N TYR A 103 -11.44 -18.01 7.51
CA TYR A 103 -11.14 -17.49 6.16
C TYR A 103 -9.67 -17.16 5.92
N LEU A 104 -8.79 -17.96 6.45
CA LEU A 104 -7.42 -17.99 5.93
C LEU A 104 -7.36 -19.11 4.89
N ASP A 105 -7.67 -18.80 3.65
CA ASP A 105 -7.24 -19.62 2.51
C ASP A 105 -5.72 -19.50 2.46
N PHE A 106 -5.10 -20.48 3.02
CA PHE A 106 -3.93 -20.49 3.88
C PHE A 106 -2.60 -20.06 3.24
N SER A 107 -2.54 -19.90 1.94
CA SER A 107 -1.29 -19.59 1.24
C SER A 107 -1.17 -18.12 0.86
N TYR A 108 -2.25 -17.51 0.36
CA TYR A 108 -2.23 -16.17 -0.22
C TYR A 108 -2.20 -15.07 0.84
N ASP A 109 -3.05 -15.21 1.86
CA ASP A 109 -3.19 -14.18 2.90
C ASP A 109 -1.95 -14.11 3.80
N ARG A 110 -1.25 -15.23 4.00
CA ARG A 110 0.01 -15.24 4.75
C ARG A 110 1.14 -14.51 4.02
N ILE A 111 1.27 -14.72 2.71
CA ILE A 111 2.27 -14.03 1.89
C ILE A 111 2.01 -12.53 1.94
N TYR A 112 0.73 -12.14 1.92
CA TYR A 112 0.32 -10.74 2.08
C TYR A 112 0.80 -10.10 3.37
N TYR A 113 0.46 -10.71 4.50
CA TYR A 113 0.89 -10.21 5.80
C TYR A 113 2.40 -10.17 5.94
N PHE A 114 3.09 -11.19 5.42
CA PHE A 114 4.54 -11.25 5.45
C PHE A 114 5.16 -10.10 4.62
N LEU A 115 4.71 -9.89 3.39
CA LEU A 115 5.20 -8.80 2.55
C LEU A 115 4.89 -7.42 3.15
N PHE A 116 3.72 -7.27 3.73
CA PHE A 116 3.34 -6.01 4.37
C PHE A 116 4.19 -5.72 5.61
N LEU A 117 4.43 -6.72 6.45
CA LEU A 117 5.36 -6.62 7.58
C LEU A 117 6.79 -6.32 7.12
N LEU A 118 7.22 -6.92 6.01
CA LEU A 118 8.53 -6.64 5.42
C LEU A 118 8.64 -5.17 4.99
N VAL A 119 7.62 -4.61 4.35
CA VAL A 119 7.58 -3.18 3.97
C VAL A 119 7.66 -2.29 5.21
N ILE A 120 6.90 -2.59 6.26
CA ILE A 120 6.98 -1.84 7.52
C ILE A 120 8.38 -1.94 8.12
N ALA A 121 8.99 -3.13 8.15
CA ALA A 121 10.34 -3.34 8.67
C ALA A 121 11.38 -2.52 7.88
N ILE A 122 11.31 -2.48 6.56
CA ILE A 122 12.16 -1.66 5.69
C ILE A 122 12.02 -0.18 6.07
N LEU A 123 10.80 0.30 6.27
CA LEU A 123 10.56 1.70 6.63
C LEU A 123 10.98 2.05 8.05
N VAL A 124 10.84 1.13 9.00
CA VAL A 124 11.39 1.30 10.37
C VAL A 124 12.91 1.42 10.32
N LEU A 125 13.59 0.58 9.52
CA LEU A 125 15.03 0.68 9.30
C LEU A 125 15.39 2.02 8.64
N ASN A 126 14.57 2.51 7.71
CA ASN A 126 14.77 3.82 7.10
C ASN A 126 14.68 4.96 8.13
N VAL A 127 13.70 4.91 9.02
CA VAL A 127 13.51 5.94 10.06
C VAL A 127 14.69 5.98 11.05
N ILE A 128 15.17 4.80 11.47
CA ILE A 128 16.17 4.72 12.55
C ILE A 128 17.59 4.93 12.02
N PHE A 129 17.96 4.31 10.91
CA PHE A 129 19.34 4.19 10.49
C PHE A 129 19.67 4.91 9.19
N ILE A 130 18.86 4.78 8.15
CA ILE A 130 19.27 5.09 6.77
C ILE A 130 18.84 6.49 6.34
N LYS A 131 17.57 6.86 6.56
CA LYS A 131 16.97 8.18 6.29
C LYS A 131 17.04 8.63 4.83
N GLU A 132 16.85 7.69 3.90
CA GLU A 132 17.03 7.91 2.47
C GLU A 132 15.73 7.75 1.68
N ALA A 133 15.63 8.50 0.58
CA ALA A 133 14.48 8.51 -0.32
C ALA A 133 14.20 7.14 -0.95
N TYR A 134 15.25 6.44 -1.37
CA TYR A 134 15.11 5.21 -2.16
C TYR A 134 14.40 4.10 -1.38
N LEU A 135 14.57 4.02 -0.06
CA LEU A 135 13.86 3.02 0.75
C LEU A 135 12.37 3.33 0.85
N PHE A 136 12.01 4.60 0.98
CA PHE A 136 10.62 5.02 0.97
C PHE A 136 9.95 4.71 -0.37
N HIS A 137 10.62 5.05 -1.49
CA HIS A 137 10.12 4.74 -2.84
C HIS A 137 10.00 3.22 -3.06
N THR A 138 11.01 2.44 -2.63
CA THR A 138 10.98 0.97 -2.74
C THR A 138 9.79 0.38 -1.98
N ALA A 139 9.51 0.86 -0.77
CA ALA A 139 8.35 0.43 0.01
C ALA A 139 7.04 0.69 -0.72
N LEU A 140 6.88 1.89 -1.31
CA LEU A 140 5.70 2.24 -2.10
C LEU A 140 5.54 1.37 -3.35
N VAL A 141 6.64 1.10 -4.06
CA VAL A 141 6.64 0.24 -5.26
C VAL A 141 6.26 -1.21 -4.90
N ILE A 142 6.81 -1.76 -3.82
CA ILE A 142 6.44 -3.11 -3.34
C ILE A 142 4.95 -3.15 -2.99
N ASN A 143 4.44 -2.14 -2.31
CA ASN A 143 3.02 -2.04 -1.98
C ASN A 143 2.13 -2.01 -3.22
N LEU A 144 2.49 -1.22 -4.25
CA LEU A 144 1.76 -1.17 -5.51
C LEU A 144 1.86 -2.48 -6.29
N ALA A 145 3.05 -3.09 -6.37
CA ALA A 145 3.24 -4.38 -7.04
C ALA A 145 2.32 -5.45 -6.44
N TYR A 146 2.17 -5.44 -5.13
CA TYR A 146 1.23 -6.31 -4.47
C TYR A 146 -0.23 -5.98 -4.81
N GLY A 147 -0.58 -4.69 -4.89
CA GLY A 147 -1.88 -4.24 -5.39
C GLY A 147 -2.20 -4.80 -6.77
N PHE A 148 -1.23 -4.78 -7.69
CA PHE A 148 -1.37 -5.40 -9.01
C PHE A 148 -1.62 -6.91 -8.94
N VAL A 149 -0.87 -7.64 -8.13
CA VAL A 149 -1.09 -9.09 -7.95
C VAL A 149 -2.50 -9.37 -7.42
N THR A 150 -2.96 -8.58 -6.45
CA THR A 150 -4.31 -8.69 -5.91
C THR A 150 -5.38 -8.42 -6.97
N PHE A 151 -5.16 -7.40 -7.81
CA PHE A 151 -6.04 -7.07 -8.95
C PHE A 151 -6.13 -8.22 -9.95
N PHE A 152 -5.01 -8.80 -10.36
CA PHE A 152 -5.01 -9.95 -11.27
C PHE A 152 -5.79 -11.12 -10.70
N ASN A 153 -5.63 -11.43 -9.42
CA ASN A 153 -6.37 -12.51 -8.76
C ASN A 153 -7.86 -12.21 -8.56
N LEU A 154 -8.24 -10.94 -8.57
CA LEU A 154 -9.64 -10.54 -8.53
C LEU A 154 -10.32 -10.75 -9.89
N VAL A 155 -9.60 -10.46 -10.99
CA VAL A 155 -10.13 -10.50 -12.35
C VAL A 155 -10.08 -11.91 -12.95
N MET A 156 -9.05 -12.70 -12.62
CA MET A 156 -8.94 -14.07 -13.12
C MET A 156 -9.96 -14.99 -12.44
N PRO A 157 -10.65 -15.86 -13.24
CA PRO A 157 -11.56 -16.84 -12.67
C PRO A 157 -10.78 -17.81 -11.77
N SER A 158 -11.29 -18.05 -10.55
CA SER A 158 -10.70 -19.05 -9.67
C SER A 158 -10.94 -20.45 -10.23
N LYS A 159 -9.95 -21.34 -10.13
CA LYS A 159 -10.07 -22.74 -10.58
C LYS A 159 -11.23 -23.51 -9.92
N ASN A 160 -11.79 -22.98 -8.85
CA ASN A 160 -12.88 -23.60 -8.08
C ASN A 160 -14.27 -23.10 -8.50
N GLU A 161 -14.36 -22.22 -9.50
CA GLU A 161 -15.65 -21.73 -10.05
C GLU A 161 -16.02 -22.40 -11.38
N GLN A 162 -15.25 -23.43 -11.81
CA GLN A 162 -15.58 -24.35 -12.89
C GLN A 162 -16.09 -25.68 -12.32
#